data_a269ecb0151150a0a4af179b17fd607d
#
_entry.id   a269ecb0151150a0a4af179b17fd607d
#
_cell.length_a   1.000
_cell.length_b   1.000
_cell.length_c   1.000
_cell.angle_alpha   90.00
_cell.angle_beta   90.00
_cell.angle_gamma   90.00
#
_symmetry.space_group_name_H-M   'P 1'
#
loop_
_entity.id
_entity.type
_entity.pdbx_description
1 polymer ?
#
loop_
_entity_poly.entity_id
_entity_poly.type
_entity_poly.pdbx_seq_one_letter_code
_entity_poly.pdbx_strand_id
1 'polypeptide(L)'
;MVEAPLIDTRAARLMAWFALVFALATDAAYLLLKGGQTDTAIYVFTVAFVACYLVVLAALLGASLMRRWSAGIRLSLRAGAAAGLLVLGVLAISSIGLPLLIAGAIATGATVRTLRGPFVTPSSLSAVAAAVLAVVVLVVGFEVSERAIVCPAHGSTSGGGTGLVTGPYFYDCINGQLTFHSGSCSSSSIDSNGNVTHPGC
;
A
#
# COMPACT_ATOMS: atom_id res chain seq x y z
N MET A 1 24.88 20.99 -23.48
CA MET A 1 23.54 21.09 -22.90
C MET A 1 23.73 21.46 -21.43
N VAL A 2 23.32 22.68 -21.03
CA VAL A 2 23.42 23.15 -19.63
C VAL A 2 22.26 22.52 -18.90
N GLU A 3 22.52 21.56 -17.99
CA GLU A 3 21.48 21.04 -17.08
C GLU A 3 20.96 22.19 -16.22
N ALA A 4 19.68 22.50 -16.38
CA ALA A 4 19.04 23.46 -15.49
C ALA A 4 19.09 22.91 -14.05
N PRO A 5 19.60 23.69 -13.08
CA PRO A 5 19.78 23.21 -11.72
C PRO A 5 18.42 22.86 -11.10
N LEU A 6 18.26 21.61 -10.64
CA LEU A 6 17.12 21.18 -9.83
C LEU A 6 17.16 21.97 -8.50
N ILE A 7 16.24 22.93 -8.36
CA ILE A 7 16.18 23.80 -7.17
C ILE A 7 15.26 23.16 -6.13
N ASP A 8 15.85 22.56 -5.11
CA ASP A 8 15.11 22.08 -3.92
C ASP A 8 14.73 23.29 -3.03
N THR A 9 13.55 23.85 -3.28
CA THR A 9 13.05 25.02 -2.56
C THR A 9 12.71 24.66 -1.10
N ARG A 10 12.81 25.65 -0.19
CA ARG A 10 12.38 25.49 1.22
C ARG A 10 10.91 24.99 1.30
N ALA A 11 10.05 25.47 0.41
CA ALA A 11 8.64 25.06 0.34
C ALA A 11 8.48 23.57 -0.03
N ALA A 12 9.26 23.05 -1.00
CA ALA A 12 9.22 21.64 -1.35
C ALA A 12 9.66 20.74 -0.19
N ARG A 13 10.64 21.19 0.58
CA ARG A 13 11.11 20.47 1.77
C ARG A 13 10.09 20.49 2.90
N LEU A 14 9.44 21.61 3.17
CA LEU A 14 8.36 21.70 4.15
C LEU A 14 7.20 20.79 3.76
N MET A 15 6.78 20.78 2.50
CA MET A 15 5.74 19.85 2.01
C MET A 15 6.13 18.39 2.22
N ALA A 16 7.38 18.01 1.95
CA ALA A 16 7.84 16.65 2.19
C ALA A 16 7.82 16.27 3.68
N TRP A 17 8.13 17.23 4.58
CA TRP A 17 7.99 17.07 6.03
C TRP A 17 6.53 16.84 6.44
N PHE A 18 5.60 17.66 5.94
CA PHE A 18 4.17 17.49 6.23
C PHE A 18 3.66 16.13 5.72
N ALA A 19 4.03 15.73 4.50
CA ALA A 19 3.66 14.42 3.97
C ALA A 19 4.20 13.27 4.83
N LEU A 20 5.45 13.38 5.31
CA LEU A 20 6.06 12.40 6.21
C LEU A 20 5.30 12.28 7.53
N VAL A 21 5.02 13.40 8.19
CA VAL A 21 4.28 13.41 9.47
C VAL A 21 2.88 12.83 9.28
N PHE A 22 2.20 13.20 8.21
CA PHE A 22 0.87 12.68 7.89
C PHE A 22 0.90 11.16 7.62
N ALA A 23 1.88 10.67 6.87
CA ALA A 23 2.03 9.24 6.60
C ALA A 23 2.27 8.43 7.89
N LEU A 24 3.18 8.91 8.77
CA LEU A 24 3.46 8.27 10.05
C LEU A 24 2.26 8.31 11.02
N ALA A 25 1.54 9.43 11.07
CA ALA A 25 0.34 9.55 11.88
C ALA A 25 -0.77 8.59 11.41
N THR A 26 -0.92 8.44 10.09
CA THR A 26 -1.88 7.51 9.50
C THR A 26 -1.50 6.06 9.78
N ASP A 27 -0.22 5.70 9.68
CA ASP A 27 0.27 4.36 10.01
C ASP A 27 0.04 4.02 11.48
N ALA A 28 0.39 4.93 12.39
CA ALA A 28 0.13 4.76 13.82
C ALA A 28 -1.37 4.59 14.11
N ALA A 29 -2.24 5.41 13.51
CA ALA A 29 -3.69 5.30 13.66
C ALA A 29 -4.20 3.95 13.11
N TYR A 30 -3.69 3.50 11.96
CA TYR A 30 -4.02 2.20 11.37
C TYR A 30 -3.70 1.05 12.31
N LEU A 31 -2.48 1.03 12.87
CA LEU A 31 -2.05 -0.01 13.81
C LEU A 31 -2.88 -0.01 15.11
N LEU A 32 -3.21 1.17 15.64
CA LEU A 32 -4.04 1.29 16.84
C LEU A 32 -5.47 0.79 16.59
N LEU A 33 -6.08 1.15 15.46
CA LEU A 33 -7.43 0.73 15.11
C LEU A 33 -7.50 -0.79 14.83
N LYS A 34 -6.52 -1.34 14.15
CA LYS A 34 -6.49 -2.77 13.80
C LYS A 34 -6.04 -3.65 14.97
N GLY A 35 -5.13 -3.18 15.81
CA GLY A 35 -4.66 -3.94 16.99
C GLY A 35 -5.76 -4.25 18.02
N GLY A 36 -6.88 -3.51 18.02
CA GLY A 36 -8.04 -3.76 18.87
C GLY A 36 -9.11 -4.70 18.31
N GLN A 37 -8.95 -5.17 17.05
CA GLN A 37 -9.94 -6.03 16.38
C GLN A 37 -9.56 -7.51 16.47
N THR A 38 -10.47 -8.35 16.97
CA THR A 38 -10.27 -9.81 17.10
C THR A 38 -10.19 -10.54 15.77
N ASP A 39 -10.80 -9.98 14.70
CA ASP A 39 -10.79 -10.58 13.35
C ASP A 39 -9.45 -10.43 12.62
N THR A 40 -8.51 -9.68 13.17
CA THR A 40 -7.16 -9.48 12.59
C THR A 40 -6.33 -10.76 12.53
N ALA A 41 -6.70 -11.80 13.27
CA ALA A 41 -5.96 -13.07 13.28
C ALA A 41 -5.91 -13.75 11.88
N ILE A 42 -6.94 -13.55 11.07
CA ILE A 42 -7.05 -14.19 9.73
C ILE A 42 -6.22 -13.42 8.69
N TYR A 43 -6.21 -12.07 8.79
CA TYR A 43 -5.53 -11.18 7.83
C TYR A 43 -4.25 -10.53 8.38
N VAL A 44 -3.55 -11.22 9.30
CA VAL A 44 -2.33 -10.70 9.94
C VAL A 44 -1.29 -10.26 8.89
N PHE A 45 -1.12 -11.04 7.82
CA PHE A 45 -0.13 -10.73 6.78
C PHE A 45 -0.50 -9.48 5.97
N THR A 46 -1.77 -9.26 5.66
CA THR A 46 -2.22 -8.06 4.93
C THR A 46 -2.04 -6.81 5.78
N VAL A 47 -2.39 -6.88 7.07
CA VAL A 47 -2.20 -5.75 8.01
C VAL A 47 -0.71 -5.43 8.18
N ALA A 48 0.12 -6.46 8.38
CA ALA A 48 1.57 -6.30 8.52
C ALA A 48 2.19 -5.73 7.23
N PHE A 49 1.77 -6.22 6.06
CA PHE A 49 2.25 -5.73 4.77
C PHE A 49 1.93 -4.24 4.58
N VAL A 50 0.69 -3.82 4.81
CA VAL A 50 0.27 -2.42 4.67
C VAL A 50 1.07 -1.52 5.61
N ALA A 51 1.23 -1.91 6.88
CA ALA A 51 2.02 -1.15 7.85
C ALA A 51 3.51 -1.06 7.44
N CYS A 52 4.14 -2.19 7.08
CA CYS A 52 5.52 -2.17 6.60
C CYS A 52 5.69 -1.32 5.34
N TYR A 53 4.74 -1.39 4.41
CA TYR A 53 4.77 -0.58 3.20
C TYR A 53 4.69 0.92 3.52
N LEU A 54 3.81 1.35 4.42
CA LEU A 54 3.72 2.74 4.89
C LEU A 54 5.02 3.21 5.56
N VAL A 55 5.63 2.37 6.39
CA VAL A 55 6.94 2.67 7.00
C VAL A 55 8.02 2.86 5.93
N VAL A 56 8.04 2.01 4.89
CA VAL A 56 8.98 2.16 3.77
C VAL A 56 8.75 3.48 3.02
N LEU A 57 7.49 3.83 2.70
CA LEU A 57 7.18 5.10 2.05
C LEU A 57 7.59 6.31 2.92
N ALA A 58 7.34 6.25 4.22
CA ALA A 58 7.79 7.27 5.17
C ALA A 58 9.34 7.36 5.21
N ALA A 59 10.04 6.23 5.19
CA ALA A 59 11.50 6.20 5.13
C ALA A 59 12.04 6.81 3.82
N LEU A 60 11.38 6.57 2.67
CA LEU A 60 11.74 7.21 1.40
C LEU A 60 11.56 8.73 1.47
N LEU A 61 10.45 9.22 2.04
CA LEU A 61 10.23 10.65 2.27
C LEU A 61 11.31 11.23 3.20
N GLY A 62 11.59 10.58 4.33
CA GLY A 62 12.63 10.97 5.27
C GLY A 62 14.02 11.02 4.63
N ALA A 63 14.38 9.97 3.87
CA ALA A 63 15.65 9.92 3.13
C ALA A 63 15.76 11.07 2.11
N SER A 64 14.65 11.45 1.46
CA SER A 64 14.61 12.57 0.52
C SER A 64 14.93 13.93 1.14
N LEU A 65 14.82 14.06 2.47
CA LEU A 65 15.13 15.29 3.21
C LEU A 65 16.63 15.42 3.51
N MET A 66 17.39 14.32 3.43
CA MET A 66 18.83 14.33 3.70
C MET A 66 19.58 15.05 2.60
N ARG A 67 20.39 16.04 2.99
CA ARG A 67 21.20 16.86 2.05
C ARG A 67 22.32 16.11 1.36
N ARG A 68 22.73 14.95 1.88
CA ARG A 68 23.82 14.14 1.31
C ARG A 68 23.49 13.50 -0.05
N TRP A 69 22.20 13.39 -0.39
CA TRP A 69 21.77 12.81 -1.65
C TRP A 69 21.73 13.86 -2.78
N SER A 70 22.06 13.43 -3.99
CA SER A 70 21.91 14.29 -5.18
C SER A 70 20.44 14.70 -5.39
N ALA A 71 20.21 15.80 -6.08
CA ALA A 71 18.86 16.31 -6.34
C ALA A 71 17.99 15.30 -7.10
N GLY A 72 18.58 14.54 -8.04
CA GLY A 72 17.90 13.50 -8.80
C GLY A 72 17.43 12.35 -7.92
N ILE A 73 18.29 11.86 -7.00
CA ILE A 73 17.91 10.79 -6.05
C ILE A 73 16.78 11.27 -5.14
N ARG A 74 16.85 12.48 -4.60
CA ARG A 74 15.78 13.03 -3.76
C ARG A 74 14.45 13.15 -4.51
N LEU A 75 14.50 13.52 -5.79
CA LEU A 75 13.33 13.57 -6.65
C LEU A 75 12.71 12.18 -6.82
N SER A 76 13.52 11.16 -7.13
CA SER A 76 13.06 9.77 -7.31
C SER A 76 12.44 9.19 -6.03
N LEU A 77 13.05 9.44 -4.86
CA LEU A 77 12.52 9.01 -3.57
C LEU A 77 11.15 9.63 -3.27
N ARG A 78 10.99 10.94 -3.54
CA ARG A 78 9.71 11.64 -3.38
C ARG A 78 8.66 11.13 -4.35
N ALA A 79 9.03 10.92 -5.61
CA ALA A 79 8.11 10.43 -6.64
C ALA A 79 7.60 9.01 -6.30
N GLY A 80 8.50 8.11 -5.88
CA GLY A 80 8.12 6.76 -5.45
C GLY A 80 7.19 6.78 -4.24
N ALA A 81 7.50 7.57 -3.23
CA ALA A 81 6.65 7.69 -2.05
C ALA A 81 5.28 8.33 -2.37
N ALA A 82 5.24 9.37 -3.21
CA ALA A 82 4.00 10.01 -3.63
C ALA A 82 3.09 9.05 -4.38
N ALA A 83 3.64 8.30 -5.35
CA ALA A 83 2.89 7.31 -6.12
C ALA A 83 2.33 6.20 -5.22
N GLY A 84 3.17 5.65 -4.32
CA GLY A 84 2.75 4.62 -3.38
C GLY A 84 1.63 5.10 -2.44
N LEU A 85 1.74 6.31 -1.87
CA LEU A 85 0.71 6.89 -1.00
C LEU A 85 -0.60 7.14 -1.74
N LEU A 86 -0.56 7.64 -2.98
CA LEU A 86 -1.76 7.89 -3.77
C LEU A 86 -2.48 6.59 -4.13
N VAL A 87 -1.76 5.59 -4.64
CA VAL A 87 -2.39 4.32 -5.04
C VAL A 87 -2.94 3.58 -3.81
N LEU A 88 -2.16 3.50 -2.71
CA LEU A 88 -2.66 2.91 -1.47
C LEU A 88 -3.85 3.70 -0.91
N GLY A 89 -3.83 5.03 -1.01
CA GLY A 89 -4.94 5.89 -0.60
C GLY A 89 -6.23 5.63 -1.38
N VAL A 90 -6.13 5.38 -2.69
CA VAL A 90 -7.28 4.99 -3.52
C VAL A 90 -7.80 3.61 -3.14
N LEU A 91 -6.91 2.62 -2.96
CA LEU A 91 -7.29 1.26 -2.59
C LEU A 91 -7.94 1.19 -1.20
N ALA A 92 -7.46 2.01 -0.26
CA ALA A 92 -7.95 2.05 1.12
C ALA A 92 -8.99 3.15 1.37
N ILE A 93 -9.68 3.66 0.33
CA ILE A 93 -10.55 4.87 0.42
C ILE A 93 -11.67 4.73 1.45
N SER A 94 -12.16 3.50 1.66
CA SER A 94 -13.22 3.19 2.62
C SER A 94 -12.74 3.15 4.09
N SER A 95 -11.43 3.24 4.34
CA SER A 95 -10.86 3.15 5.69
C SER A 95 -9.91 4.33 5.98
N ILE A 96 -8.63 4.15 5.71
CA ILE A 96 -7.56 5.15 5.96
C ILE A 96 -7.15 5.91 4.69
N GLY A 97 -7.86 5.71 3.58
CA GLY A 97 -7.44 6.22 2.27
C GLY A 97 -7.39 7.73 2.17
N LEU A 98 -8.35 8.44 2.77
CA LEU A 98 -8.43 9.89 2.67
C LEU A 98 -7.20 10.62 3.24
N PRO A 99 -6.71 10.31 4.45
CA PRO A 99 -5.44 10.85 4.94
C PRO A 99 -4.25 10.52 4.03
N LEU A 100 -4.18 9.30 3.49
CA LEU A 100 -3.10 8.89 2.57
C LEU A 100 -3.13 9.65 1.25
N LEU A 101 -4.33 9.90 0.70
CA LEU A 101 -4.49 10.74 -0.50
C LEU A 101 -4.00 12.16 -0.26
N ILE A 102 -4.30 12.74 0.91
CA ILE A 102 -3.80 14.08 1.28
C ILE A 102 -2.27 14.07 1.37
N ALA A 103 -1.68 13.09 2.07
CA ALA A 103 -0.23 12.95 2.17
C ALA A 103 0.42 12.77 0.79
N GLY A 104 -0.16 11.93 -0.07
CA GLY A 104 0.29 11.69 -1.43
C GLY A 104 0.19 12.94 -2.32
N ALA A 105 -0.91 13.70 -2.22
CA ALA A 105 -1.06 14.95 -2.96
C ALA A 105 -0.02 16.00 -2.53
N ILE A 106 0.25 16.13 -1.22
CA ILE A 106 1.30 17.02 -0.70
C ILE A 106 2.69 16.58 -1.20
N ALA A 107 2.99 15.27 -1.18
CA ALA A 107 4.24 14.71 -1.68
C ALA A 107 4.41 14.93 -3.19
N THR A 108 3.32 14.79 -3.97
CA THR A 108 3.29 15.09 -5.41
C THR A 108 3.56 16.58 -5.65
N GLY A 109 2.92 17.47 -4.90
CA GLY A 109 3.18 18.92 -4.96
C GLY A 109 4.65 19.27 -4.68
N ALA A 110 5.28 18.60 -3.71
CA ALA A 110 6.70 18.74 -3.43
C ALA A 110 7.58 18.26 -4.61
N THR A 111 7.18 17.16 -5.25
CA THR A 111 7.88 16.58 -6.42
C THR A 111 7.80 17.51 -7.63
N VAL A 112 6.60 17.98 -7.98
CA VAL A 112 6.36 18.88 -9.11
C VAL A 112 7.12 20.21 -8.96
N ARG A 113 7.20 20.75 -7.75
CA ARG A 113 7.95 21.99 -7.50
C ARG A 113 9.47 21.87 -7.69
N THR A 114 10.01 20.65 -7.62
CA THR A 114 11.41 20.38 -7.91
C THR A 114 11.68 20.16 -9.41
N LEU A 115 10.64 19.83 -10.20
CA LEU A 115 10.69 19.61 -11.65
C LEU A 115 10.55 20.95 -12.42
N ARG A 116 11.41 21.94 -12.16
CA ARG A 116 11.43 23.17 -12.95
C ARG A 116 12.53 23.10 -14.01
N GLY A 117 12.24 22.42 -15.14
CA GLY A 117 13.16 22.29 -16.27
C GLY A 117 12.53 21.56 -17.45
N PRO A 118 13.20 21.43 -18.63
CA PRO A 118 12.68 20.68 -19.76
C PRO A 118 12.39 19.24 -19.36
N PHE A 119 11.23 18.75 -19.79
CA PHE A 119 10.55 17.53 -19.29
C PHE A 119 11.30 16.19 -19.44
N VAL A 120 12.45 16.16 -20.08
CA VAL A 120 13.17 14.89 -20.32
C VAL A 120 14.62 15.02 -19.85
N THR A 121 14.83 14.81 -18.56
CA THR A 121 16.17 14.66 -17.98
C THR A 121 16.33 13.23 -17.44
N PRO A 122 17.57 12.71 -17.32
CA PRO A 122 17.82 11.40 -16.68
C PRO A 122 17.20 11.28 -15.27
N SER A 123 17.08 12.39 -14.55
CA SER A 123 16.45 12.45 -13.25
C SER A 123 14.92 12.32 -13.29
N SER A 124 14.24 12.75 -14.35
CA SER A 124 12.81 12.53 -14.52
C SER A 124 12.50 11.06 -14.84
N LEU A 125 13.34 10.40 -15.63
CA LEU A 125 13.19 8.98 -15.94
C LEU A 125 13.35 8.12 -14.67
N SER A 126 14.35 8.43 -13.83
CA SER A 126 14.54 7.72 -12.56
C SER A 126 13.39 7.95 -11.57
N ALA A 127 12.77 9.14 -11.58
CA ALA A 127 11.58 9.43 -10.77
C ALA A 127 10.36 8.61 -11.22
N VAL A 128 10.14 8.50 -12.53
CA VAL A 128 9.07 7.64 -13.09
C VAL A 128 9.33 6.18 -12.77
N ALA A 129 10.56 5.69 -12.93
CA ALA A 129 10.92 4.32 -12.59
C ALA A 129 10.68 4.02 -11.10
N ALA A 130 11.03 4.94 -10.20
CA ALA A 130 10.77 4.79 -8.77
C ALA A 130 9.27 4.78 -8.44
N ALA A 131 8.46 5.60 -9.12
CA ALA A 131 7.01 5.62 -8.97
C ALA A 131 6.39 4.29 -9.43
N VAL A 132 6.78 3.79 -10.61
CA VAL A 132 6.31 2.50 -11.13
C VAL A 132 6.72 1.35 -10.19
N LEU A 133 7.97 1.34 -9.73
CA LEU A 133 8.45 0.31 -8.81
C LEU A 133 7.64 0.30 -7.50
N ALA A 134 7.35 1.46 -6.93
CA ALA A 134 6.52 1.55 -5.72
C ALA A 134 5.13 0.95 -5.94
N VAL A 135 4.49 1.25 -7.07
CA VAL A 135 3.17 0.70 -7.41
C VAL A 135 3.23 -0.81 -7.65
N VAL A 136 4.25 -1.31 -8.36
CA VAL A 136 4.43 -2.76 -8.59
C VAL A 136 4.62 -3.49 -7.27
N VAL A 137 5.46 -2.98 -6.38
CA VAL A 137 5.66 -3.59 -5.04
C VAL A 137 4.36 -3.62 -4.25
N LEU A 138 3.56 -2.54 -4.31
CA LEU A 138 2.26 -2.49 -3.65
C LEU A 138 1.30 -3.55 -4.20
N VAL A 139 1.13 -3.62 -5.53
CA VAL A 139 0.18 -4.54 -6.17
C VAL A 139 0.59 -6.00 -5.91
N VAL A 140 1.85 -6.33 -6.14
CA VAL A 140 2.35 -7.70 -5.94
C VAL A 140 2.30 -8.09 -4.46
N GLY A 141 2.75 -7.20 -3.58
CA GLY A 141 2.74 -7.47 -2.13
C GLY A 141 1.32 -7.60 -1.57
N PHE A 142 0.37 -6.81 -2.06
CA PHE A 142 -1.03 -6.91 -1.69
C PHE A 142 -1.62 -8.26 -2.15
N GLU A 143 -1.42 -8.62 -3.41
CA GLU A 143 -1.88 -9.89 -3.97
C GLU A 143 -1.34 -11.11 -3.20
N VAL A 144 -0.06 -11.08 -2.84
CA VAL A 144 0.57 -12.16 -2.06
C VAL A 144 0.05 -12.19 -0.62
N SER A 145 -0.08 -11.02 0.02
CA SER A 145 -0.49 -10.93 1.43
C SER A 145 -1.96 -11.29 1.64
N GLU A 146 -2.85 -11.00 0.69
CA GLU A 146 -4.26 -11.40 0.76
C GLU A 146 -4.46 -12.91 0.71
N ARG A 147 -3.57 -13.63 0.04
CA ARG A 147 -3.61 -15.11 -0.03
C ARG A 147 -2.94 -15.81 1.14
N ALA A 148 -2.19 -15.08 1.94
CA ALA A 148 -1.55 -15.59 3.14
C ALA A 148 -2.51 -15.60 4.33
N ILE A 149 -3.51 -16.49 4.27
CA ILE A 149 -4.57 -16.62 5.27
C ILE A 149 -4.11 -17.58 6.37
N VAL A 150 -4.33 -17.20 7.63
CA VAL A 150 -4.07 -18.04 8.80
C VAL A 150 -5.36 -18.69 9.23
N CYS A 151 -5.46 -20.01 9.05
CA CYS A 151 -6.61 -20.79 9.50
C CYS A 151 -6.54 -21.09 11.00
N PRO A 152 -7.66 -20.98 11.74
CA PRO A 152 -7.72 -21.41 13.13
C PRO A 152 -7.50 -22.92 13.23
N ALA A 153 -6.77 -23.35 14.27
CA ALA A 153 -6.45 -24.78 14.47
C ALA A 153 -7.67 -25.65 14.73
N HIS A 154 -8.76 -25.07 15.23
CA HIS A 154 -10.02 -25.75 15.51
C HIS A 154 -11.20 -24.94 14.99
N GLY A 155 -12.23 -25.64 14.52
CA GLY A 155 -13.44 -25.01 13.97
C GLY A 155 -13.35 -24.79 12.45
N SER A 156 -14.39 -24.15 11.91
CA SER A 156 -14.50 -23.77 10.51
C SER A 156 -14.74 -22.28 10.39
N THR A 157 -14.08 -21.66 9.41
CA THR A 157 -14.33 -20.28 9.00
C THR A 157 -14.19 -20.18 7.49
N SER A 158 -15.00 -19.35 6.88
CA SER A 158 -14.95 -19.09 5.44
C SER A 158 -14.95 -17.60 5.18
N GLY A 159 -14.40 -17.21 4.06
CA GLY A 159 -14.35 -15.81 3.65
C GLY A 159 -14.01 -15.69 2.18
N GLY A 160 -13.99 -14.48 1.68
CA GLY A 160 -13.61 -14.20 0.31
C GLY A 160 -13.01 -12.82 0.17
N GLY A 161 -12.36 -12.61 -0.96
CA GLY A 161 -11.75 -11.35 -1.34
C GLY A 161 -11.76 -11.18 -2.85
N THR A 162 -11.25 -10.04 -3.27
CA THR A 162 -11.05 -9.75 -4.70
C THR A 162 -9.62 -9.29 -4.87
N GLY A 163 -8.78 -10.17 -5.42
CA GLY A 163 -7.43 -9.80 -5.80
C GLY A 163 -7.43 -8.75 -6.90
N LEU A 164 -6.45 -7.85 -6.87
CA LEU A 164 -6.32 -6.76 -7.84
C LEU A 164 -6.07 -7.27 -9.27
N VAL A 165 -5.38 -8.39 -9.40
CA VAL A 165 -4.99 -9.00 -10.68
C VAL A 165 -5.70 -10.32 -10.92
N THR A 166 -5.89 -11.13 -9.88
CA THR A 166 -6.39 -12.50 -9.98
C THR A 166 -7.91 -12.61 -9.88
N GLY A 167 -8.59 -11.50 -9.61
CA GLY A 167 -10.06 -11.47 -9.52
C GLY A 167 -10.61 -12.03 -8.21
N PRO A 168 -11.92 -12.28 -8.13
CA PRO A 168 -12.57 -12.75 -6.92
C PRO A 168 -12.13 -14.18 -6.56
N TYR A 169 -11.96 -14.41 -5.26
CA TYR A 169 -11.67 -15.71 -4.68
C TYR A 169 -12.46 -15.88 -3.38
N PHE A 170 -12.65 -17.12 -2.98
CA PHE A 170 -13.08 -17.42 -1.62
C PHE A 170 -12.26 -18.57 -1.04
N TYR A 171 -12.27 -18.67 0.27
CA TYR A 171 -11.51 -19.67 1.00
C TYR A 171 -12.34 -20.28 2.12
N ASP A 172 -12.05 -21.54 2.39
CA ASP A 172 -12.55 -22.29 3.51
C ASP A 172 -11.42 -22.78 4.38
N CYS A 173 -11.54 -22.52 5.68
CA CYS A 173 -10.65 -23.05 6.70
C CYS A 173 -11.41 -24.09 7.51
N ILE A 174 -10.96 -25.34 7.52
CA ILE A 174 -11.54 -26.42 8.32
C ILE A 174 -10.42 -27.07 9.12
N ASN A 175 -10.45 -26.93 10.45
CA ASN A 175 -9.48 -27.54 11.37
C ASN A 175 -8.01 -27.29 10.96
N GLY A 176 -7.71 -26.05 10.60
CA GLY A 176 -6.35 -25.63 10.22
C GLY A 176 -5.99 -25.89 8.75
N GLN A 177 -6.85 -26.53 7.97
CA GLN A 177 -6.64 -26.74 6.54
C GLN A 177 -7.30 -25.62 5.73
N LEU A 178 -6.53 -25.01 4.84
CA LEU A 178 -6.97 -23.94 3.95
C LEU A 178 -7.25 -24.50 2.56
N THR A 179 -8.44 -24.25 2.04
CA THR A 179 -8.82 -24.57 0.67
C THR A 179 -9.20 -23.28 -0.06
N PHE A 180 -8.58 -23.03 -1.22
CA PHE A 180 -8.90 -21.89 -2.08
C PHE A 180 -9.77 -22.30 -3.26
N HIS A 181 -10.73 -21.44 -3.56
CA HIS A 181 -11.58 -21.54 -4.72
C HIS A 181 -11.52 -20.25 -5.54
N SER A 182 -11.32 -20.37 -6.85
CA SER A 182 -11.36 -19.22 -7.76
C SER A 182 -12.78 -18.97 -8.23
N GLY A 183 -13.19 -17.71 -8.25
CA GLY A 183 -14.52 -17.27 -8.67
C GLY A 183 -15.31 -16.62 -7.54
N SER A 184 -16.50 -16.11 -7.87
CA SER A 184 -17.44 -15.54 -6.90
C SER A 184 -18.47 -16.60 -6.54
N CYS A 185 -18.39 -17.15 -5.33
CA CYS A 185 -19.46 -17.98 -4.80
C CYS A 185 -20.55 -17.13 -4.17
N SER A 186 -21.79 -17.35 -4.58
CA SER A 186 -22.93 -16.52 -4.16
C SER A 186 -23.49 -16.91 -2.78
N SER A 187 -23.20 -18.11 -2.28
CA SER A 187 -23.65 -18.55 -0.95
C SER A 187 -22.81 -19.72 -0.41
N SER A 188 -22.48 -19.66 0.87
CA SER A 188 -22.00 -20.79 1.64
C SER A 188 -23.09 -21.21 2.63
N SER A 189 -23.42 -22.51 2.70
CA SER A 189 -24.28 -23.06 3.74
C SER A 189 -23.48 -24.07 4.56
N ILE A 190 -23.67 -24.03 5.87
CA ILE A 190 -23.08 -25.03 6.78
C ILE A 190 -24.19 -26.08 7.05
N ASP A 191 -23.91 -27.33 6.75
CA ASP A 191 -24.82 -28.43 7.07
C ASP A 191 -24.83 -28.72 8.59
N SER A 192 -25.77 -29.54 9.03
CA SER A 192 -25.89 -29.93 10.44
C SER A 192 -24.66 -30.67 11.00
N ASN A 193 -23.77 -31.14 10.13
CA ASN A 193 -22.52 -31.83 10.48
C ASN A 193 -21.30 -30.91 10.49
N GLY A 194 -21.50 -29.62 10.26
CA GLY A 194 -20.42 -28.63 10.23
C GLY A 194 -19.64 -28.57 8.90
N ASN A 195 -20.11 -29.26 7.85
CA ASN A 195 -19.47 -29.16 6.53
C ASN A 195 -19.96 -27.93 5.79
N VAL A 196 -19.03 -27.19 5.24
CA VAL A 196 -19.35 -26.04 4.40
C VAL A 196 -19.68 -26.54 3.00
N THR A 197 -20.88 -26.25 2.53
CA THR A 197 -21.32 -26.56 1.17
C THR A 197 -21.52 -25.26 0.38
N HIS A 198 -21.03 -25.24 -0.84
CA HIS A 198 -21.14 -24.09 -1.76
C HIS A 198 -22.03 -24.48 -2.95
N PRO A 199 -23.35 -24.39 -2.83
CA PRO A 199 -24.27 -24.85 -3.88
C PRO A 199 -24.21 -24.01 -5.17
N GLY A 200 -23.41 -22.94 -5.20
CA GLY A 200 -23.26 -22.06 -6.35
C GLY A 200 -21.85 -22.03 -6.95
N CYS A 201 -20.95 -22.93 -6.55
CA CYS A 201 -19.63 -23.18 -7.12
C CYS A 201 -19.60 -24.58 -7.67
#